data_e5382a82f5011ab0ed875282d24273f8
#
_entry.id   e5382a82f5011ab0ed875282d24273f8
#
_cell.length_a   1.000
_cell.length_b   1.000
_cell.length_c   1.000
_cell.angle_alpha   90.00
_cell.angle_beta   90.00
_cell.angle_gamma   90.00
#
_symmetry.space_group_name_H-M   'P 1'
#
loop_
_entity.id
_entity.type
_entity.pdbx_description
1 polymer ?
#
loop_
_entity_poly.entity_id
_entity_poly.type
_entity_poly.pdbx_seq_one_letter_code
_entity_poly.pdbx_strand_id
1 'polypeptide(L)'
;SDLSMEESTPKDYSELLKILKKLEKHYRDMQDVEFTVENKKLWILQTRSGKRTAKSAIKIAVDMVNQKIISKKDAILRINPNSLDNLLHPSLDEKSKIDVIAYGLPASPGAASGKVVFSSEEAERLNSMMQDTILVRIETSPEDINGMHAAKGILTSRGGMTSHAAVVARGMGRPCVSGSTEIEIDYKNRIF
;
A
#
# COMPACT_ATOMS: atom_id res chain seq x y z
N SER A 1 13.04 13.65 -25.34
CA SER A 1 13.08 12.46 -24.46
C SER A 1 14.50 11.99 -24.39
N ASP A 2 15.04 11.89 -23.18
CA ASP A 2 16.40 11.41 -23.01
C ASP A 2 16.47 9.93 -23.41
N LEU A 3 17.52 9.59 -24.18
CA LEU A 3 17.79 8.22 -24.58
C LEU A 3 18.10 7.36 -23.36
N SER A 4 17.61 6.13 -23.32
CA SER A 4 17.99 5.17 -22.28
C SER A 4 19.48 4.85 -22.33
N MET A 5 20.06 4.32 -21.26
CA MET A 5 21.45 3.86 -21.24
C MET A 5 21.69 2.73 -22.27
N GLU A 6 20.68 1.89 -22.52
CA GLU A 6 20.71 0.83 -23.54
C GLU A 6 20.91 1.41 -24.94
N GLU A 7 20.26 2.54 -25.25
CA GLU A 7 20.35 3.22 -26.55
C GLU A 7 21.59 4.09 -26.68
N SER A 8 21.94 4.83 -25.60
CA SER A 8 23.05 5.79 -25.63
C SER A 8 24.43 5.16 -25.43
N THR A 9 24.55 4.15 -24.57
CA THR A 9 25.81 3.47 -24.21
C THR A 9 25.64 1.96 -24.10
N PRO A 10 25.32 1.23 -25.16
CA PRO A 10 24.96 -0.18 -25.15
C PRO A 10 26.06 -1.11 -24.58
N LYS A 11 27.32 -0.73 -24.69
CA LYS A 11 28.44 -1.49 -24.12
C LYS A 11 28.44 -1.41 -22.61
N ASP A 12 28.33 -0.20 -22.05
CA ASP A 12 28.29 0.01 -20.59
C ASP A 12 27.03 -0.61 -19.99
N TYR A 13 25.90 -0.52 -20.69
CA TYR A 13 24.67 -1.18 -20.31
C TYR A 13 24.82 -2.72 -20.25
N SER A 14 25.44 -3.32 -21.26
CA SER A 14 25.70 -4.77 -21.28
C SER A 14 26.66 -5.20 -20.13
N GLU A 15 27.65 -4.39 -19.81
CA GLU A 15 28.56 -4.63 -18.69
C GLU A 15 27.82 -4.51 -17.36
N LEU A 16 26.98 -3.46 -17.18
CA LEU A 16 26.15 -3.28 -15.99
C LEU A 16 25.24 -4.50 -15.76
N LEU A 17 24.54 -4.99 -16.79
CA LEU A 17 23.69 -6.17 -16.68
C LEU A 17 24.44 -7.43 -16.22
N LYS A 18 25.69 -7.61 -16.68
CA LYS A 18 26.53 -8.73 -16.23
C LYS A 18 26.89 -8.61 -14.75
N ILE A 19 27.21 -7.38 -14.31
CA ILE A 19 27.53 -7.10 -12.90
C ILE A 19 26.29 -7.31 -12.03
N LEU A 20 25.12 -6.79 -12.41
CA LEU A 20 23.88 -6.98 -11.67
C LEU A 20 23.55 -8.46 -11.47
N LYS A 21 23.62 -9.27 -12.55
CA LYS A 21 23.42 -10.73 -12.46
C LYS A 21 24.42 -11.41 -11.54
N LYS A 22 25.68 -10.95 -11.54
CA LYS A 22 26.74 -11.49 -10.65
C LYS A 22 26.45 -11.15 -9.18
N LEU A 23 26.01 -9.92 -8.90
CA LEU A 23 25.64 -9.47 -7.56
C LEU A 23 24.42 -10.23 -7.03
N GLU A 24 23.34 -10.34 -7.81
CA GLU A 24 22.14 -11.11 -7.43
C GLU A 24 22.49 -12.57 -7.11
N LYS A 25 23.32 -13.19 -7.93
CA LYS A 25 23.75 -14.58 -7.71
C LYS A 25 24.63 -14.72 -6.47
N HIS A 26 25.50 -13.75 -6.22
CA HIS A 26 26.40 -13.74 -5.06
C HIS A 26 25.66 -13.55 -3.75
N TYR A 27 24.81 -12.52 -3.66
CA TYR A 27 24.02 -12.20 -2.48
C TYR A 27 22.77 -13.06 -2.36
N ARG A 28 22.42 -13.76 -3.42
CA ARG A 28 21.19 -14.56 -3.53
C ARG A 28 19.93 -13.73 -3.22
N ASP A 29 19.98 -12.43 -3.55
CA ASP A 29 18.90 -11.47 -3.33
C ASP A 29 18.98 -10.33 -4.33
N MET A 30 17.84 -9.65 -4.56
CA MET A 30 17.76 -8.45 -5.40
C MET A 30 18.61 -7.34 -4.79
N GLN A 31 19.43 -6.73 -5.61
CA GLN A 31 20.35 -5.68 -5.20
C GLN A 31 19.96 -4.32 -5.78
N ASP A 32 20.04 -3.31 -4.93
CA ASP A 32 20.01 -1.90 -5.29
C ASP A 32 21.46 -1.47 -5.48
N VAL A 33 21.78 -0.95 -6.67
CA VAL A 33 23.17 -0.68 -7.07
C VAL A 33 23.33 0.76 -7.49
N GLU A 34 24.29 1.43 -6.89
CA GLU A 34 24.73 2.76 -7.31
C GLU A 34 25.97 2.62 -8.20
N PHE A 35 25.96 3.29 -9.34
CA PHE A 35 27.07 3.25 -10.30
C PHE A 35 27.25 4.61 -11.01
N THR A 36 28.41 4.78 -11.62
CA THR A 36 28.69 5.92 -12.53
C THR A 36 29.48 5.43 -13.73
N VAL A 37 29.43 6.23 -14.81
CA VAL A 37 30.28 6.02 -15.99
C VAL A 37 31.18 7.23 -16.14
N GLU A 38 32.48 7.02 -16.03
CA GLU A 38 33.49 8.06 -16.17
C GLU A 38 34.56 7.61 -17.18
N ASN A 39 34.89 8.45 -18.12
CA ASN A 39 35.89 8.16 -19.17
C ASN A 39 35.59 6.83 -19.91
N LYS A 40 34.33 6.57 -20.24
CA LYS A 40 33.85 5.33 -20.88
C LYS A 40 34.13 4.07 -20.06
N LYS A 41 34.23 4.18 -18.76
CA LYS A 41 34.41 3.07 -17.83
C LYS A 41 33.31 3.08 -16.79
N LEU A 42 32.69 1.92 -16.59
CA LEU A 42 31.65 1.72 -15.57
C LEU A 42 32.32 1.50 -14.19
N TRP A 43 31.81 2.21 -13.19
CA TRP A 43 32.23 2.10 -11.80
C TRP A 43 31.03 1.77 -10.92
N ILE A 44 31.11 0.70 -10.17
CA ILE A 44 30.14 0.37 -9.12
C ILE A 44 30.56 1.08 -7.84
N LEU A 45 29.68 1.91 -7.32
CA LEU A 45 29.96 2.71 -6.12
C LEU A 45 29.46 2.02 -4.85
N GLN A 46 28.24 1.44 -4.91
CA GLN A 46 27.63 0.78 -3.79
C GLN A 46 26.64 -0.29 -4.24
N THR A 47 26.50 -1.33 -3.42
CA THR A 47 25.40 -2.30 -3.53
C THR A 47 24.80 -2.57 -2.15
N ARG A 48 23.48 -2.76 -2.11
CA ARG A 48 22.71 -3.10 -0.90
C ARG A 48 21.49 -3.94 -1.26
N SER A 49 20.94 -4.66 -0.29
CA SER A 49 19.67 -5.34 -0.48
C SER A 49 18.56 -4.30 -0.75
N GLY A 50 17.86 -4.44 -1.87
CA GLY A 50 16.85 -3.48 -2.29
C GLY A 50 15.63 -3.47 -1.38
N LYS A 51 15.16 -2.28 -1.02
CA LYS A 51 13.87 -2.09 -0.34
C LYS A 51 12.75 -2.49 -1.29
N ARG A 52 11.71 -3.13 -0.76
CA ARG A 52 10.61 -3.66 -1.57
C ARG A 52 9.27 -3.61 -0.85
N THR A 53 8.20 -3.41 -1.61
CA THR A 53 6.82 -3.56 -1.12
C THR A 53 6.50 -5.04 -0.92
N ALA A 54 5.43 -5.35 -0.20
CA ALA A 54 4.96 -6.74 -0.02
C ALA A 54 4.73 -7.46 -1.36
N LYS A 55 4.09 -6.78 -2.32
CA LYS A 55 3.84 -7.30 -3.68
C LYS A 55 5.15 -7.60 -4.42
N SER A 56 6.10 -6.67 -4.37
CA SER A 56 7.41 -6.84 -5.00
C SER A 56 8.22 -7.96 -4.33
N ALA A 57 8.13 -8.12 -2.99
CA ALA A 57 8.81 -9.18 -2.27
C ALA A 57 8.38 -10.58 -2.75
N ILE A 58 7.08 -10.80 -2.94
CA ILE A 58 6.55 -12.07 -3.47
C ILE A 58 7.04 -12.29 -4.89
N LYS A 59 6.90 -11.28 -5.77
CA LYS A 59 7.32 -11.41 -7.17
C LYS A 59 8.81 -11.74 -7.26
N ILE A 60 9.66 -11.01 -6.55
CA ILE A 60 11.11 -11.25 -6.52
C ILE A 60 11.42 -12.66 -6.02
N ALA A 61 10.77 -13.12 -4.94
CA ALA A 61 10.98 -14.46 -4.40
C ALA A 61 10.63 -15.56 -5.43
N VAL A 62 9.49 -15.41 -6.13
CA VAL A 62 9.06 -16.32 -7.20
C VAL A 62 10.03 -16.31 -8.38
N ASP A 63 10.42 -15.12 -8.84
CA ASP A 63 11.35 -14.97 -9.97
C ASP A 63 12.72 -15.60 -9.65
N MET A 64 13.23 -15.42 -8.44
CA MET A 64 14.51 -16.01 -7.99
C MET A 64 14.45 -17.53 -7.87
N VAL A 65 13.30 -18.11 -7.48
CA VAL A 65 13.09 -19.57 -7.52
C VAL A 65 13.09 -20.08 -8.95
N ASN A 66 12.38 -19.41 -9.85
CA ASN A 66 12.32 -19.79 -11.28
C ASN A 66 13.70 -19.71 -11.94
N GLN A 67 14.51 -18.73 -11.56
CA GLN A 67 15.91 -18.57 -11.99
C GLN A 67 16.89 -19.52 -11.28
N LYS A 68 16.41 -20.37 -10.35
CA LYS A 68 17.23 -21.31 -9.55
C LYS A 68 18.31 -20.62 -8.70
N ILE A 69 18.10 -19.36 -8.31
CA ILE A 69 19.02 -18.61 -7.41
C ILE A 69 18.76 -19.00 -5.96
N ILE A 70 17.51 -19.25 -5.59
CA ILE A 70 17.10 -19.69 -4.26
C ILE A 70 16.16 -20.89 -4.31
N SER A 71 16.03 -21.61 -3.20
CA SER A 71 15.06 -22.70 -3.08
C SER A 71 13.64 -22.15 -2.78
N LYS A 72 12.61 -22.98 -3.01
CA LYS A 72 11.23 -22.65 -2.59
C LYS A 72 11.12 -22.40 -1.09
N LYS A 73 11.87 -23.16 -0.27
CA LYS A 73 11.92 -22.99 1.17
C LYS A 73 12.50 -21.63 1.54
N ASP A 74 13.62 -21.23 0.93
CA ASP A 74 14.22 -19.91 1.15
C ASP A 74 13.25 -18.78 0.75
N ALA A 75 12.55 -18.93 -0.36
CA ALA A 75 11.57 -17.95 -0.84
C ALA A 75 10.44 -17.74 0.19
N ILE A 76 9.88 -18.82 0.74
CA ILE A 76 8.82 -18.74 1.76
C ILE A 76 9.34 -18.07 3.03
N LEU A 77 10.55 -18.40 3.49
CA LEU A 77 11.13 -17.82 4.71
C LEU A 77 11.45 -16.33 4.59
N ARG A 78 11.54 -15.79 3.38
CA ARG A 78 11.80 -14.35 3.12
C ARG A 78 10.56 -13.49 3.15
N ILE A 79 9.39 -14.09 3.03
CA ILE A 79 8.13 -13.35 3.02
C ILE A 79 7.66 -13.14 4.46
N ASN A 80 7.47 -11.87 4.83
CA ASN A 80 6.87 -11.52 6.12
C ASN A 80 5.37 -11.83 6.08
N PRO A 81 4.85 -12.77 6.91
CA PRO A 81 3.43 -13.12 6.91
C PRO A 81 2.51 -11.92 7.14
N ASN A 82 2.90 -10.99 8.02
CA ASN A 82 2.08 -9.80 8.32
C ASN A 82 1.94 -8.86 7.10
N SER A 83 2.88 -8.92 6.17
CA SER A 83 2.78 -8.13 4.94
C SER A 83 1.80 -8.70 3.91
N LEU A 84 1.42 -9.98 4.06
CA LEU A 84 0.46 -10.64 3.17
C LEU A 84 -0.96 -10.12 3.39
N ASP A 85 -1.32 -9.80 4.63
CA ASP A 85 -2.65 -9.27 4.95
C ASP A 85 -2.98 -8.04 4.11
N ASN A 86 -2.00 -7.15 3.93
CA ASN A 86 -2.19 -5.95 3.11
C ASN A 86 -2.50 -6.25 1.63
N LEU A 87 -2.12 -7.42 1.12
CA LEU A 87 -2.37 -7.85 -0.25
C LEU A 87 -3.74 -8.51 -0.45
N LEU A 88 -4.39 -8.90 0.64
CA LEU A 88 -5.72 -9.50 0.63
C LEU A 88 -6.83 -8.43 0.63
N HIS A 89 -6.48 -7.17 0.91
CA HIS A 89 -7.42 -6.07 0.92
C HIS A 89 -7.43 -5.33 -0.42
N PRO A 90 -8.59 -4.77 -0.82
CA PRO A 90 -8.67 -3.86 -1.96
C PRO A 90 -7.66 -2.72 -1.83
N SER A 91 -7.02 -2.33 -2.90
CA SER A 91 -6.08 -1.21 -2.96
C SER A 91 -6.47 -0.25 -4.08
N LEU A 92 -6.02 0.99 -3.97
CA LEU A 92 -6.18 1.97 -5.05
C LEU A 92 -5.33 1.56 -6.25
N ASP A 93 -5.83 1.80 -7.47
CA ASP A 93 -5.04 1.62 -8.67
C ASP A 93 -3.96 2.72 -8.76
N GLU A 94 -2.70 2.32 -8.76
CA GLU A 94 -1.54 3.22 -8.83
C GLU A 94 -1.55 4.15 -10.07
N LYS A 95 -2.30 3.78 -11.11
CA LYS A 95 -2.42 4.56 -12.35
C LYS A 95 -3.57 5.57 -12.31
N SER A 96 -4.45 5.48 -11.32
CA SER A 96 -5.56 6.42 -11.17
C SER A 96 -5.06 7.79 -10.72
N LYS A 97 -5.60 8.85 -11.32
CA LYS A 97 -5.43 10.20 -10.76
C LYS A 97 -6.28 10.30 -9.50
N ILE A 98 -5.63 10.57 -8.39
CA ILE A 98 -6.25 10.68 -7.07
C ILE A 98 -6.06 12.11 -6.59
N ASP A 99 -7.17 12.79 -6.27
CA ASP A 99 -7.13 14.05 -5.56
C ASP A 99 -7.15 13.76 -4.06
N VAL A 100 -6.04 14.04 -3.40
CA VAL A 100 -5.92 13.87 -1.95
C VAL A 100 -6.53 15.08 -1.28
N ILE A 101 -7.58 14.87 -0.48
CA ILE A 101 -8.28 15.93 0.26
C ILE A 101 -7.82 16.07 1.71
N ALA A 102 -7.32 14.99 2.31
CA ALA A 102 -6.79 14.99 3.67
C ALA A 102 -5.98 13.73 3.96
N TYR A 103 -5.20 13.75 5.04
CA TYR A 103 -4.44 12.62 5.53
C TYR A 103 -4.95 12.14 6.89
N GLY A 104 -4.76 10.86 7.18
CA GLY A 104 -5.08 10.26 8.48
C GLY A 104 -4.30 8.97 8.73
N LEU A 105 -4.51 8.38 9.89
CA LEU A 105 -3.85 7.14 10.28
C LEU A 105 -4.50 5.94 9.58
N PRO A 106 -3.74 5.02 8.98
CA PRO A 106 -4.25 3.82 8.37
C PRO A 106 -4.67 2.81 9.44
N ALA A 107 -5.81 3.05 10.07
CA ALA A 107 -6.28 2.31 11.23
C ALA A 107 -6.71 0.86 10.91
N SER A 108 -7.23 0.63 9.71
CA SER A 108 -7.51 -0.69 9.17
C SER A 108 -7.20 -0.71 7.68
N PRO A 109 -6.54 -1.76 7.15
CA PRO A 109 -6.07 -1.78 5.78
C PRO A 109 -7.20 -1.88 4.76
N GLY A 110 -6.92 -1.43 3.53
CA GLY A 110 -7.80 -1.54 2.38
C GLY A 110 -8.15 -0.19 1.77
N ALA A 111 -8.91 -0.25 0.68
CA ALA A 111 -9.50 0.90 0.02
C ALA A 111 -11.01 0.69 -0.12
N ALA A 112 -11.77 1.74 0.03
CA ALA A 112 -13.22 1.71 -0.14
C ALA A 112 -13.68 2.98 -0.86
N SER A 113 -14.76 2.85 -1.61
CA SER A 113 -15.45 3.98 -2.22
C SER A 113 -16.96 3.86 -1.94
N GLY A 114 -17.65 4.98 -1.89
CA GLY A 114 -19.07 4.99 -1.61
C GLY A 114 -19.60 6.39 -1.33
N LYS A 115 -20.90 6.48 -1.16
CA LYS A 115 -21.56 7.72 -0.78
C LYS A 115 -21.21 8.07 0.67
N VAL A 116 -20.88 9.32 0.92
CA VAL A 116 -20.63 9.82 2.27
C VAL A 116 -21.91 9.83 3.08
N VAL A 117 -21.85 9.27 4.29
CA VAL A 117 -22.94 9.28 5.27
C VAL A 117 -22.42 9.68 6.64
N PHE A 118 -23.25 10.36 7.43
CA PHE A 118 -22.86 10.94 8.71
C PHE A 118 -23.54 10.27 9.91
N SER A 119 -24.38 9.27 9.68
CA SER A 119 -25.00 8.50 10.76
C SER A 119 -25.07 7.01 10.45
N SER A 120 -25.14 6.20 11.51
CA SER A 120 -25.28 4.74 11.40
C SER A 120 -26.56 4.34 10.69
N GLU A 121 -27.68 4.97 11.03
CA GLU A 121 -28.98 4.69 10.45
C GLU A 121 -28.99 4.93 8.95
N GLU A 122 -28.29 5.98 8.49
CA GLU A 122 -28.20 6.26 7.06
C GLU A 122 -27.34 5.23 6.34
N ALA A 123 -26.22 4.81 6.96
CA ALA A 123 -25.37 3.75 6.41
C ALA A 123 -26.16 2.44 6.26
N GLU A 124 -26.92 2.03 7.27
CA GLU A 124 -27.75 0.83 7.26
C GLU A 124 -28.85 0.93 6.19
N ARG A 125 -29.57 2.07 6.14
CA ARG A 125 -30.62 2.31 5.15
C ARG A 125 -30.10 2.22 3.72
N LEU A 126 -28.97 2.85 3.42
CA LEU A 126 -28.41 2.84 2.07
C LEU A 126 -27.82 1.45 1.72
N ASN A 127 -27.25 0.77 2.69
CA ASN A 127 -26.77 -0.60 2.49
C ASN A 127 -27.92 -1.57 2.17
N SER A 128 -29.11 -1.40 2.79
CA SER A 128 -30.31 -2.18 2.44
C SER A 128 -30.77 -1.95 1.00
N MET A 129 -30.42 -0.81 0.41
CA MET A 129 -30.65 -0.45 -0.99
C MET A 129 -29.47 -0.84 -1.91
N MET A 130 -28.51 -1.65 -1.43
CA MET A 130 -27.30 -2.05 -2.14
C MET A 130 -26.42 -0.86 -2.57
N GLN A 131 -26.45 0.25 -1.84
CA GLN A 131 -25.59 1.41 -2.08
C GLN A 131 -24.41 1.37 -1.13
N ASP A 132 -23.21 1.43 -1.70
CA ASP A 132 -21.97 1.49 -0.95
C ASP A 132 -21.80 2.86 -0.28
N THR A 133 -21.38 2.86 0.99
CA THR A 133 -21.25 4.07 1.78
C THR A 133 -19.89 4.14 2.49
N ILE A 134 -19.44 5.37 2.77
CA ILE A 134 -18.36 5.69 3.69
C ILE A 134 -18.97 6.41 4.89
N LEU A 135 -18.82 5.80 6.07
CA LEU A 135 -19.28 6.42 7.32
C LEU A 135 -18.26 7.43 7.80
N VAL A 136 -18.64 8.69 7.86
CA VAL A 136 -17.80 9.83 8.27
C VAL A 136 -18.28 10.36 9.62
N ARG A 137 -17.40 10.30 10.63
CA ARG A 137 -17.70 10.71 12.00
C ARG A 137 -16.56 11.55 12.57
N ILE A 138 -16.86 12.42 13.55
CA ILE A 138 -15.80 13.02 14.38
C ILE A 138 -15.09 11.91 15.14
N GLU A 139 -15.84 11.10 15.87
CA GLU A 139 -15.41 9.86 16.53
C GLU A 139 -16.55 8.85 16.43
N THR A 140 -16.25 7.56 16.45
CA THR A 140 -17.28 6.53 16.57
C THR A 140 -17.47 6.10 18.01
N SER A 141 -18.68 5.68 18.34
CA SER A 141 -19.08 5.10 19.62
C SER A 141 -19.63 3.69 19.44
N PRO A 142 -19.88 2.94 20.51
CA PRO A 142 -20.52 1.62 20.45
C PRO A 142 -21.87 1.62 19.70
N GLU A 143 -22.59 2.73 19.70
CA GLU A 143 -23.86 2.94 18.99
C GLU A 143 -23.69 2.91 17.47
N ASP A 144 -22.48 3.22 16.99
CA ASP A 144 -22.15 3.25 15.56
C ASP A 144 -21.82 1.88 14.95
N ILE A 145 -21.78 0.80 15.75
CA ILE A 145 -21.31 -0.53 15.31
C ILE A 145 -22.08 -1.04 14.08
N ASN A 146 -23.40 -0.90 14.06
CA ASN A 146 -24.23 -1.36 12.96
C ASN A 146 -23.92 -0.57 11.67
N GLY A 147 -23.79 0.75 11.77
CA GLY A 147 -23.42 1.62 10.66
C GLY A 147 -22.00 1.34 10.14
N MET A 148 -21.07 1.10 11.05
CA MET A 148 -19.70 0.69 10.69
C MET A 148 -19.69 -0.65 9.95
N HIS A 149 -20.55 -1.59 10.33
CA HIS A 149 -20.69 -2.87 9.64
C HIS A 149 -21.35 -2.71 8.26
N ALA A 150 -22.33 -1.83 8.14
CA ALA A 150 -23.05 -1.57 6.90
C ALA A 150 -22.19 -0.80 5.88
N ALA A 151 -21.31 0.10 6.35
CA ALA A 151 -20.45 0.90 5.49
C ALA A 151 -19.31 0.07 4.86
N LYS A 152 -18.86 0.48 3.67
CA LYS A 152 -17.67 -0.10 3.01
C LYS A 152 -16.35 0.40 3.59
N GLY A 153 -16.35 1.59 4.16
CA GLY A 153 -15.21 2.19 4.82
C GLY A 153 -15.61 3.19 5.88
N ILE A 154 -14.66 3.53 6.74
CA ILE A 154 -14.87 4.41 7.89
C ILE A 154 -13.79 5.51 7.86
N LEU A 155 -14.23 6.74 8.08
CA LEU A 155 -13.36 7.91 8.19
C LEU A 155 -13.71 8.66 9.47
N THR A 156 -12.69 8.95 10.30
CA THR A 156 -12.89 9.80 11.47
C THR A 156 -11.91 10.96 11.49
N SER A 157 -12.39 12.14 11.90
CA SER A 157 -11.53 13.32 12.06
C SER A 157 -10.68 13.25 13.33
N ARG A 158 -11.11 12.50 14.34
CA ARG A 158 -10.39 12.27 15.59
C ARG A 158 -10.16 10.78 15.82
N GLY A 159 -9.26 10.48 16.75
CA GLY A 159 -8.93 9.12 17.17
C GLY A 159 -7.59 8.63 16.65
N GLY A 160 -6.96 7.74 17.39
CA GLY A 160 -5.69 7.10 17.10
C GLY A 160 -5.86 5.64 16.68
N MET A 161 -4.74 4.92 16.59
CA MET A 161 -4.70 3.48 16.24
C MET A 161 -5.40 2.57 17.26
N THR A 162 -5.68 3.07 18.46
CA THR A 162 -6.39 2.38 19.55
C THR A 162 -7.80 2.93 19.79
N SER A 163 -8.28 3.88 18.96
CA SER A 163 -9.64 4.41 19.06
C SER A 163 -10.69 3.33 18.79
N HIS A 164 -11.92 3.58 19.22
CA HIS A 164 -13.05 2.70 18.96
C HIS A 164 -13.18 2.39 17.45
N ALA A 165 -13.12 3.42 16.58
CA ALA A 165 -13.16 3.26 15.14
C ALA A 165 -12.07 2.28 14.64
N ALA A 166 -10.84 2.49 15.10
CA ALA A 166 -9.68 1.68 14.67
C ALA A 166 -9.79 0.21 15.09
N VAL A 167 -10.19 -0.04 16.33
CA VAL A 167 -10.27 -1.40 16.89
C VAL A 167 -11.42 -2.18 16.24
N VAL A 168 -12.59 -1.56 16.17
CA VAL A 168 -13.79 -2.20 15.61
C VAL A 168 -13.64 -2.43 14.10
N ALA A 169 -13.14 -1.44 13.35
CA ALA A 169 -12.93 -1.58 11.90
C ALA A 169 -11.97 -2.74 11.56
N ARG A 170 -10.86 -2.88 12.32
CA ARG A 170 -9.95 -4.03 12.17
C ARG A 170 -10.64 -5.36 12.45
N GLY A 171 -11.42 -5.44 13.52
CA GLY A 171 -12.18 -6.63 13.85
C GLY A 171 -13.20 -7.04 12.77
N MET A 172 -13.74 -6.05 12.05
CA MET A 172 -14.69 -6.24 10.95
C MET A 172 -14.02 -6.44 9.58
N GLY A 173 -12.71 -6.20 9.46
CA GLY A 173 -12.00 -6.18 8.18
C GLY A 173 -12.47 -5.03 7.27
N ARG A 174 -12.93 -3.91 7.84
CA ARG A 174 -13.35 -2.73 7.08
C ARG A 174 -12.22 -1.71 6.97
N PRO A 175 -11.93 -1.16 5.78
CA PRO A 175 -10.98 -0.06 5.63
C PRO A 175 -11.34 1.11 6.56
N CYS A 176 -10.33 1.64 7.26
CA CYS A 176 -10.53 2.75 8.17
C CYS A 176 -9.37 3.73 8.14
N VAL A 177 -9.68 4.99 7.90
CA VAL A 177 -8.77 6.12 8.11
C VAL A 177 -9.24 6.86 9.35
N SER A 178 -8.37 6.98 10.36
CA SER A 178 -8.70 7.59 11.65
C SER A 178 -7.80 8.80 11.91
N GLY A 179 -8.34 9.79 12.67
CA GLY A 179 -7.58 10.96 13.06
C GLY A 179 -7.18 11.89 11.91
N SER A 180 -8.05 12.02 10.91
CA SER A 180 -7.87 12.98 9.80
C SER A 180 -8.24 14.39 10.27
N THR A 181 -7.34 15.05 10.99
CA THR A 181 -7.58 16.33 11.67
C THR A 181 -7.79 17.52 10.74
N GLU A 182 -7.44 17.37 9.47
CA GLU A 182 -7.67 18.37 8.41
C GLU A 182 -9.14 18.44 7.99
N ILE A 183 -9.94 17.42 8.37
CA ILE A 183 -11.37 17.33 8.02
C ILE A 183 -12.21 17.92 9.16
N GLU A 184 -12.97 18.97 8.84
CA GLU A 184 -14.01 19.52 9.70
C GLU A 184 -15.36 18.99 9.29
N ILE A 185 -16.06 18.29 10.22
CA ILE A 185 -17.34 17.67 9.93
C ILE A 185 -18.47 18.56 10.45
N ASP A 186 -19.33 19.01 9.55
CA ASP A 186 -20.57 19.72 9.84
C ASP A 186 -21.77 18.80 9.62
N TYR A 187 -22.26 18.21 10.69
CA TYR A 187 -23.44 17.33 10.65
C TYR A 187 -24.70 18.02 10.23
N LYS A 188 -24.85 19.35 10.51
CA LYS A 188 -26.06 20.12 10.20
C LYS A 188 -26.18 20.35 8.70
N ASN A 189 -25.07 20.73 8.07
CA ASN A 189 -25.04 20.99 6.62
C ASN A 189 -24.65 19.74 5.82
N ARG A 190 -24.26 18.64 6.50
CA ARG A 190 -23.88 17.36 5.90
C ARG A 190 -22.69 17.49 4.92
N ILE A 191 -21.66 18.19 5.36
CA ILE A 191 -20.41 18.43 4.63
C ILE A 191 -19.21 18.17 5.54
N PHE A 192 -18.06 17.97 4.91
CA PHE A 192 -16.74 17.94 5.57
C PHE A 192 -15.69 18.50 4.63
#